data_50fcda152c3c85e194130d5fd424ed69
#
_entry.id   50fcda152c3c85e194130d5fd424ed69
#
_cell.length_a   1.000
_cell.length_b   1.000
_cell.length_c   1.000
_cell.angle_alpha   90.00
_cell.angle_beta   90.00
_cell.angle_gamma   90.00
#
_symmetry.space_group_name_H-M   'P 1'
#
loop_
_entity.id
_entity.type
_entity.pdbx_description
1 polymer ?
#
loop_
_entity_poly.entity_id
_entity_poly.type
_entity_poly.pdbx_seq_one_letter_code
_entity_poly.pdbx_strand_id
1 'polypeptide(L)'
;MQKLSSWILVSLIALLGGYLLRDRLGPFDGNIDSNSQQKSPQSLAIGGDHQAVRSKAFTPPETLRIASFHITAFNANKSSNQKIIDILARVIRNFDVVAIQGIQSHDQTFVPHFLSLINNDGAQFEYELGPQVGRNTNQQQFAFFFDKQTVEIDRQATYTVADPHDRILYEPLVALFRARTLNSETAFTFKLVNVHLDPINTSEELSTLHDVYSVVVADVDQEDDVLLLGNFSTDTNGLFDWGNSFGIQPTHQHTTA
;
A
#
# COMPACT_ATOMS: atom_id res chain seq x y z
N MET A 1 -21.49 -24.46 -16.04
CA MET A 1 -20.70 -24.48 -14.79
C MET A 1 -19.54 -23.51 -14.98
N GLN A 2 -19.71 -22.28 -14.53
CA GLN A 2 -18.67 -21.25 -14.59
C GLN A 2 -17.71 -21.46 -13.42
N LYS A 3 -16.44 -21.71 -13.72
CA LYS A 3 -15.38 -21.78 -12.72
C LYS A 3 -15.10 -20.36 -12.23
N LEU A 4 -15.44 -20.08 -10.97
CA LEU A 4 -14.96 -18.88 -10.26
C LEU A 4 -13.47 -19.08 -9.98
N SER A 5 -12.61 -18.47 -10.78
CA SER A 5 -11.21 -18.32 -10.46
C SER A 5 -11.03 -17.07 -9.62
N SER A 6 -11.19 -17.19 -8.31
CA SER A 6 -10.79 -16.15 -7.36
C SER A 6 -9.31 -16.36 -7.05
N TRP A 7 -8.44 -15.58 -7.67
CA TRP A 7 -7.03 -15.54 -7.33
C TRP A 7 -6.83 -14.52 -6.21
N ILE A 8 -6.57 -15.01 -5.00
CA ILE A 8 -6.08 -14.20 -3.90
C ILE A 8 -4.57 -14.44 -3.87
N LEU A 9 -3.79 -13.49 -4.38
CA LEU A 9 -2.35 -13.52 -4.26
C LEU A 9 -1.99 -12.85 -2.92
N VAL A 10 -1.64 -13.64 -1.91
CA VAL A 10 -1.11 -13.13 -0.64
C VAL A 10 0.40 -13.23 -0.72
N SER A 11 1.07 -12.11 -0.94
CA SER A 11 2.54 -12.05 -0.87
C SER A 11 2.94 -11.72 0.55
N LEU A 12 3.43 -12.72 1.28
CA LEU A 12 4.03 -12.52 2.60
C LEU A 12 5.53 -12.30 2.40
N ILE A 13 6.00 -11.07 2.54
CA ILE A 13 7.42 -10.75 2.48
C ILE A 13 7.93 -10.55 3.90
N ALA A 14 8.74 -11.50 4.38
CA ALA A 14 9.57 -11.31 5.56
C ALA A 14 10.91 -10.74 5.10
N LEU A 15 11.12 -9.43 5.29
CA LEU A 15 12.42 -8.80 5.03
C LEU A 15 13.29 -8.93 6.27
N LEU A 16 14.30 -9.79 6.19
CA LEU A 16 15.43 -9.79 7.11
C LEU A 16 16.31 -8.57 6.78
N GLY A 17 16.38 -7.62 7.71
CA GLY A 17 17.16 -6.40 7.57
C GLY A 17 18.64 -6.67 7.30
N GLY A 18 19.08 -6.35 6.10
CA GLY A 18 20.50 -6.22 5.76
C GLY A 18 20.91 -4.76 5.91
N TYR A 19 21.76 -4.48 6.91
CA TYR A 19 22.36 -3.16 7.09
C TYR A 19 23.32 -2.87 5.94
N LEU A 20 23.01 -1.91 5.10
CA LEU A 20 23.97 -1.16 4.32
C LEU A 20 23.76 0.33 4.59
N LEU A 21 24.76 0.93 5.21
CA LEU A 21 24.88 2.37 5.43
C LEU A 21 24.73 3.11 4.09
N ARG A 22 23.76 4.03 4.02
CA ARG A 22 23.71 5.01 2.96
C ARG A 22 23.44 6.41 3.52
N ASP A 23 24.49 7.21 3.55
CA ASP A 23 24.45 8.66 3.74
C ASP A 23 23.81 9.30 2.50
N ARG A 24 22.57 9.64 2.55
CA ARG A 24 21.93 10.74 1.82
C ARG A 24 20.39 10.63 1.90
N LEU A 25 19.80 11.21 2.91
CA LEU A 25 18.39 11.60 2.81
C LEU A 25 18.25 12.99 3.43
N GLY A 26 17.81 13.92 2.62
CA GLY A 26 17.24 15.18 3.09
C GLY A 26 16.01 14.90 3.97
N PRO A 27 15.52 15.90 4.72
CA PRO A 27 14.44 15.67 5.66
C PRO A 27 13.19 15.17 4.94
N PHE A 28 12.68 14.05 5.40
CA PHE A 28 11.35 13.55 5.07
C PHE A 28 10.35 14.58 5.61
N ASP A 29 9.70 15.35 4.73
CA ASP A 29 8.74 16.38 5.11
C ASP A 29 7.39 15.76 5.54
N GLY A 30 7.42 15.04 6.63
CA GLY A 30 6.22 14.71 7.39
C GLY A 30 5.86 15.93 8.24
N ASN A 31 4.99 16.80 7.74
CA ASN A 31 4.52 17.98 8.44
C ASN A 31 3.72 17.56 9.69
N ILE A 32 4.42 17.41 10.82
CA ILE A 32 3.78 17.34 12.13
C ILE A 32 3.54 18.80 12.53
N ASP A 33 2.30 19.26 12.45
CA ASP A 33 1.86 20.52 13.02
C ASP A 33 2.19 20.59 14.52
N SER A 34 3.38 21.06 14.84
CA SER A 34 3.79 21.47 16.17
C SER A 34 3.51 22.95 16.36
N ASN A 35 2.24 23.34 16.44
CA ASN A 35 1.87 24.68 16.88
C ASN A 35 0.73 24.63 17.90
N SER A 36 1.06 24.21 19.13
CA SER A 36 0.28 24.57 20.30
C SER A 36 1.20 25.27 21.28
N GLN A 37 1.21 26.60 21.16
CA GLN A 37 1.82 27.47 22.15
C GLN A 37 1.22 27.19 23.52
N GLN A 38 2.09 26.79 24.42
CA GLN A 38 1.88 26.57 25.82
C GLN A 38 1.51 27.88 26.51
N LYS A 39 0.22 28.09 26.80
CA LYS A 39 -0.23 29.02 27.83
C LYS A 39 -0.35 28.25 29.13
N SER A 40 0.49 28.57 30.08
CA SER A 40 0.41 28.08 31.44
C SER A 40 -0.90 28.52 32.13
N PRO A 41 -1.70 27.61 32.67
CA PRO A 41 -2.71 27.96 33.65
C PRO A 41 -2.16 27.74 35.09
N GLN A 42 -2.42 28.72 35.91
CA GLN A 42 -2.18 28.71 37.33
C GLN A 42 -2.91 27.55 38.03
N SER A 43 -2.23 27.03 39.03
CA SER A 43 -2.68 25.93 39.91
C SER A 43 -4.04 26.18 40.56
N LEU A 44 -4.95 25.24 40.41
CA LEU A 44 -6.02 24.95 41.36
C LEU A 44 -5.95 23.46 41.67
N ALA A 45 -5.52 23.16 42.88
CA ALA A 45 -5.47 21.83 43.43
C ALA A 45 -6.90 21.36 43.73
N ILE A 46 -7.36 20.36 43.00
CA ILE A 46 -8.49 19.50 43.38
C ILE A 46 -8.00 18.08 43.31
N GLY A 47 -7.93 17.39 44.44
CA GLY A 47 -7.57 15.99 44.49
C GLY A 47 -8.60 15.11 43.77
N GLY A 48 -8.12 14.36 42.82
CA GLY A 48 -8.80 13.27 42.16
C GLY A 48 -7.75 12.32 41.67
N ASP A 49 -7.86 11.05 42.06
CA ASP A 49 -7.02 9.94 41.57
C ASP A 49 -7.06 9.88 40.06
N HIS A 50 -6.19 10.59 39.38
CA HIS A 50 -5.92 10.40 37.99
C HIS A 50 -4.97 9.22 37.88
N GLN A 51 -5.53 8.02 37.66
CA GLN A 51 -4.77 6.94 37.04
C GLN A 51 -4.19 7.49 35.75
N ALA A 52 -2.90 7.76 35.77
CA ALA A 52 -2.15 8.11 34.57
C ALA A 52 -2.31 6.95 33.57
N VAL A 53 -3.07 7.20 32.51
CA VAL A 53 -3.10 6.30 31.35
C VAL A 53 -1.66 6.23 30.86
N ARG A 54 -0.97 5.16 31.23
CA ARG A 54 0.37 4.88 30.69
C ARG A 54 0.19 4.74 29.18
N SER A 55 0.60 5.74 28.43
CA SER A 55 0.74 5.59 26.98
C SER A 55 1.62 4.37 26.75
N LYS A 56 1.09 3.40 26.02
CA LYS A 56 1.85 2.21 25.63
C LYS A 56 3.09 2.71 24.88
N ALA A 57 4.28 2.39 25.38
CA ALA A 57 5.50 2.79 24.70
C ALA A 57 5.49 2.23 23.27
N PHE A 58 5.85 3.08 22.32
CA PHE A 58 5.97 2.65 20.92
C PHE A 58 7.07 1.56 20.83
N THR A 59 6.72 0.41 20.29
CA THR A 59 7.65 -0.66 19.96
C THR A 59 7.66 -0.81 18.45
N PRO A 60 8.79 -0.52 17.78
CA PRO A 60 8.89 -0.69 16.32
C PRO A 60 8.61 -2.13 15.93
N PRO A 61 7.99 -2.37 14.77
CA PRO A 61 7.86 -3.71 14.24
C PRO A 61 9.25 -4.27 13.86
N GLU A 62 9.49 -5.53 14.17
CA GLU A 62 10.71 -6.24 13.72
C GLU A 62 10.63 -6.60 12.23
N THR A 63 9.43 -6.73 11.70
CA THR A 63 9.13 -7.09 10.31
C THR A 63 7.93 -6.31 9.81
N LEU A 64 7.93 -5.95 8.52
CA LEU A 64 6.77 -5.39 7.83
C LEU A 64 6.05 -6.49 7.04
N ARG A 65 4.73 -6.51 7.15
CA ARG A 65 3.85 -7.41 6.40
C ARG A 65 3.13 -6.61 5.33
N ILE A 66 3.44 -6.93 4.08
CA ILE A 66 2.85 -6.27 2.91
C ILE A 66 2.00 -7.28 2.16
N ALA A 67 0.80 -6.87 1.73
CA ALA A 67 -0.10 -7.70 0.97
C ALA A 67 -0.66 -6.97 -0.25
N SER A 68 -1.15 -7.74 -1.21
CA SER A 68 -1.90 -7.25 -2.36
C SER A 68 -3.21 -8.02 -2.50
N PHE A 69 -4.32 -7.30 -2.74
CA PHE A 69 -5.64 -7.88 -2.96
C PHE A 69 -6.30 -7.29 -4.20
N HIS A 70 -6.48 -8.11 -5.23
CA HIS A 70 -7.38 -7.77 -6.31
C HIS A 70 -8.81 -8.13 -5.93
N ILE A 71 -9.65 -7.12 -5.74
CA ILE A 71 -11.07 -7.30 -5.41
C ILE A 71 -11.88 -6.93 -6.63
N THR A 72 -12.24 -7.93 -7.43
CA THR A 72 -13.04 -7.72 -8.65
C THR A 72 -14.31 -6.93 -8.35
N ALA A 73 -14.51 -5.81 -9.05
CA ALA A 73 -15.66 -4.92 -8.91
C ALA A 73 -15.93 -4.52 -7.44
N PHE A 74 -14.89 -3.96 -6.80
CA PHE A 74 -15.02 -3.46 -5.43
C PHE A 74 -15.81 -2.14 -5.44
N ASN A 75 -17.12 -2.25 -5.27
CA ASN A 75 -18.09 -1.16 -5.38
C ASN A 75 -19.18 -1.28 -4.30
N ALA A 76 -20.16 -0.37 -4.34
CA ALA A 76 -21.26 -0.32 -3.38
C ALA A 76 -22.07 -1.64 -3.29
N ASN A 77 -22.25 -2.35 -4.42
CA ASN A 77 -22.97 -3.63 -4.41
C ASN A 77 -22.22 -4.70 -3.62
N LYS A 78 -20.89 -4.77 -3.78
CA LYS A 78 -20.05 -5.72 -3.02
C LYS A 78 -19.95 -5.31 -1.56
N SER A 79 -19.87 -4.02 -1.26
CA SER A 79 -19.80 -3.51 0.11
C SER A 79 -21.11 -3.62 0.88
N SER A 80 -22.24 -3.78 0.19
CA SER A 80 -23.54 -4.03 0.85
C SER A 80 -23.60 -5.40 1.54
N ASN A 81 -22.71 -6.33 1.19
CA ASN A 81 -22.56 -7.60 1.91
C ASN A 81 -21.67 -7.43 3.13
N GLN A 82 -22.29 -7.17 4.29
CA GLN A 82 -21.59 -6.90 5.54
C GLN A 82 -20.59 -8.00 5.91
N LYS A 83 -20.91 -9.27 5.68
CA LYS A 83 -20.00 -10.39 6.00
C LYS A 83 -18.70 -10.31 5.19
N ILE A 84 -18.80 -9.97 3.91
CA ILE A 84 -17.62 -9.86 3.04
C ILE A 84 -16.76 -8.70 3.51
N ILE A 85 -17.34 -7.55 3.77
CA ILE A 85 -16.64 -6.34 4.21
C ILE A 85 -15.98 -6.54 5.57
N ASP A 86 -16.65 -7.18 6.52
CA ASP A 86 -16.08 -7.48 7.84
C ASP A 86 -14.90 -8.46 7.74
N ILE A 87 -14.97 -9.44 6.83
CA ILE A 87 -13.84 -10.36 6.57
C ILE A 87 -12.67 -9.58 5.97
N LEU A 88 -12.91 -8.76 4.94
CA LEU A 88 -11.86 -7.96 4.31
C LEU A 88 -11.20 -7.01 5.32
N ALA A 89 -11.98 -6.30 6.13
CA ALA A 89 -11.46 -5.41 7.15
C ALA A 89 -10.58 -6.15 8.17
N ARG A 90 -11.00 -7.34 8.62
CA ARG A 90 -10.19 -8.18 9.53
C ARG A 90 -8.93 -8.70 8.87
N VAL A 91 -8.98 -9.06 7.59
CA VAL A 91 -7.81 -9.53 6.84
C VAL A 91 -6.80 -8.39 6.70
N ILE A 92 -7.24 -7.19 6.30
CA ILE A 92 -6.38 -6.02 6.14
C ILE A 92 -5.63 -5.71 7.44
N ARG A 93 -6.28 -5.78 8.60
CA ARG A 93 -5.65 -5.53 9.91
C ARG A 93 -4.49 -6.46 10.28
N ASN A 94 -4.26 -7.52 9.53
CA ASN A 94 -3.09 -8.40 9.76
C ASN A 94 -1.82 -7.92 9.04
N PHE A 95 -1.91 -6.85 8.25
CA PHE A 95 -0.80 -6.34 7.45
C PHE A 95 -0.49 -4.89 7.81
N ASP A 96 0.75 -4.49 7.53
CA ASP A 96 1.19 -3.11 7.74
C ASP A 96 0.86 -2.23 6.54
N VAL A 97 0.93 -2.80 5.32
CA VAL A 97 0.46 -2.16 4.07
C VAL A 97 -0.30 -3.17 3.22
N VAL A 98 -1.42 -2.74 2.65
CA VAL A 98 -2.21 -3.54 1.71
C VAL A 98 -2.49 -2.72 0.46
N ALA A 99 -2.02 -3.21 -0.68
CA ALA A 99 -2.36 -2.68 -2.00
C ALA A 99 -3.67 -3.30 -2.49
N ILE A 100 -4.64 -2.47 -2.85
CA ILE A 100 -5.94 -2.93 -3.36
C ILE A 100 -6.10 -2.49 -4.81
N GLN A 101 -6.52 -3.42 -5.67
CA GLN A 101 -6.91 -3.22 -7.05
C GLN A 101 -8.40 -3.52 -7.22
N GLY A 102 -9.02 -2.92 -8.25
CA GLY A 102 -10.40 -3.21 -8.62
C GLY A 102 -11.46 -2.35 -7.89
N ILE A 103 -11.08 -1.20 -7.34
CA ILE A 103 -12.05 -0.25 -6.76
C ILE A 103 -12.80 0.41 -7.92
N GLN A 104 -14.08 0.08 -8.04
CA GLN A 104 -14.97 0.56 -9.11
C GLN A 104 -16.14 1.32 -8.49
N SER A 105 -15.86 2.42 -7.82
CA SER A 105 -16.86 3.26 -7.20
C SER A 105 -16.64 4.72 -7.59
N HIS A 106 -17.72 5.37 -8.00
CA HIS A 106 -17.75 6.83 -8.19
C HIS A 106 -18.21 7.56 -6.91
N ASP A 107 -18.63 6.81 -5.90
CA ASP A 107 -19.01 7.35 -4.59
C ASP A 107 -17.76 7.64 -3.77
N GLN A 108 -17.46 8.91 -3.57
CA GLN A 108 -16.31 9.36 -2.79
C GLN A 108 -16.37 8.96 -1.32
N THR A 109 -17.54 8.56 -0.80
CA THR A 109 -17.71 8.10 0.57
C THR A 109 -17.36 6.62 0.75
N PHE A 110 -17.22 5.87 -0.35
CA PHE A 110 -17.00 4.42 -0.35
C PHE A 110 -15.72 4.01 0.39
N VAL A 111 -14.57 4.57 -0.02
CA VAL A 111 -13.27 4.24 0.59
C VAL A 111 -13.17 4.74 2.04
N PRO A 112 -13.57 5.99 2.37
CA PRO A 112 -13.67 6.44 3.76
C PRO A 112 -14.54 5.55 4.65
N HIS A 113 -15.70 5.11 4.14
CA HIS A 113 -16.56 4.19 4.88
C HIS A 113 -15.86 2.85 5.14
N PHE A 114 -15.21 2.26 4.13
CA PHE A 114 -14.45 1.02 4.30
C PHE A 114 -13.30 1.18 5.30
N LEU A 115 -12.58 2.31 5.26
CA LEU A 115 -11.55 2.63 6.26
C LEU A 115 -12.15 2.66 7.69
N SER A 116 -13.34 3.24 7.86
CA SER A 116 -13.98 3.28 9.18
C SER A 116 -14.23 1.88 9.75
N LEU A 117 -14.56 0.91 8.88
CA LEU A 117 -14.75 -0.50 9.30
C LEU A 117 -13.42 -1.18 9.64
N ILE A 118 -12.33 -0.87 8.91
CA ILE A 118 -11.00 -1.34 9.26
C ILE A 118 -10.61 -0.83 10.66
N ASN A 119 -10.96 0.40 10.99
CA ASN A 119 -10.58 1.06 12.25
C ASN A 119 -11.54 0.80 13.42
N ASN A 120 -12.64 0.06 13.21
CA ASN A 120 -13.65 -0.16 14.26
C ASN A 120 -13.12 -0.79 15.55
N ASP A 121 -12.09 -1.63 15.48
CA ASP A 121 -11.51 -2.32 16.64
C ASP A 121 -10.29 -1.56 17.23
N GLY A 122 -10.20 -0.25 16.99
CA GLY A 122 -9.11 0.60 17.48
C GLY A 122 -7.81 0.51 16.67
N ALA A 123 -7.84 -0.11 15.48
CA ALA A 123 -6.76 -0.04 14.51
C ALA A 123 -6.59 1.41 14.01
N GLN A 124 -5.39 1.74 13.52
CA GLN A 124 -5.06 3.10 13.10
C GLN A 124 -4.58 3.11 11.64
N PHE A 125 -5.41 2.59 10.77
CA PHE A 125 -5.16 2.63 9.34
C PHE A 125 -5.48 4.00 8.75
N GLU A 126 -4.74 4.33 7.70
CA GLU A 126 -5.03 5.37 6.74
C GLU A 126 -5.07 4.76 5.34
N TYR A 127 -5.43 5.56 4.34
CA TYR A 127 -5.37 5.15 2.95
C TYR A 127 -4.78 6.23 2.06
N GLU A 128 -4.22 5.79 0.94
CA GLU A 128 -3.90 6.60 -0.21
C GLU A 128 -4.66 6.05 -1.41
N LEU A 129 -5.39 6.92 -2.12
CA LEU A 129 -6.25 6.54 -3.23
C LEU A 129 -5.79 7.23 -4.50
N GLY A 130 -5.47 6.43 -5.52
CA GLY A 130 -5.12 6.92 -6.84
C GLY A 130 -6.33 7.49 -7.60
N PRO A 131 -6.09 8.16 -8.73
CA PRO A 131 -7.16 8.62 -9.63
C PRO A 131 -7.87 7.43 -10.26
N GLN A 132 -8.98 7.72 -10.96
CA GLN A 132 -9.59 6.76 -11.88
C GLN A 132 -8.65 6.51 -13.05
N VAL A 133 -8.32 5.24 -13.28
CA VAL A 133 -7.50 4.76 -14.41
C VAL A 133 -8.28 3.76 -15.23
N GLY A 134 -7.87 3.54 -16.48
CA GLY A 134 -8.56 2.64 -17.40
C GLY A 134 -9.37 3.36 -18.47
N ARG A 135 -9.90 2.58 -19.43
CA ARG A 135 -10.56 3.09 -20.63
C ARG A 135 -12.06 2.82 -20.63
N ASN A 136 -12.83 3.78 -21.10
CA ASN A 136 -14.29 3.67 -21.29
C ASN A 136 -15.01 3.24 -19.99
N THR A 137 -15.65 2.07 -20.02
CA THR A 137 -16.38 1.47 -18.89
C THR A 137 -15.48 0.62 -17.98
N ASN A 138 -14.25 0.35 -18.41
CA ASN A 138 -13.25 -0.42 -17.63
C ASN A 138 -12.40 0.52 -16.82
N GLN A 139 -13.00 1.18 -15.82
CA GLN A 139 -12.29 2.10 -14.95
C GLN A 139 -12.25 1.56 -13.53
N GLN A 140 -11.12 1.78 -12.89
CA GLN A 140 -10.90 1.45 -11.48
C GLN A 140 -9.98 2.45 -10.82
N GLN A 141 -9.89 2.35 -9.50
CA GLN A 141 -8.87 3.04 -8.71
C GLN A 141 -8.01 2.01 -7.99
N PHE A 142 -6.77 2.39 -7.76
CA PHE A 142 -5.86 1.72 -6.86
C PHE A 142 -5.87 2.41 -5.49
N ALA A 143 -5.67 1.63 -4.43
CA ALA A 143 -5.46 2.20 -3.11
C ALA A 143 -4.38 1.44 -2.35
N PHE A 144 -3.71 2.15 -1.44
CA PHE A 144 -2.95 1.56 -0.35
C PHE A 144 -3.68 1.82 0.96
N PHE A 145 -3.92 0.77 1.74
CA PHE A 145 -4.34 0.90 3.15
C PHE A 145 -3.14 0.54 4.01
N PHE A 146 -2.83 1.36 5.00
CA PHE A 146 -1.62 1.16 5.80
C PHE A 146 -1.85 1.52 7.27
N ASP A 147 -1.20 0.76 8.16
CA ASP A 147 -1.21 1.04 9.60
C ASP A 147 -0.20 2.15 9.90
N LYS A 148 -0.71 3.33 10.24
CA LYS A 148 0.12 4.48 10.58
C LYS A 148 0.93 4.32 11.88
N GLN A 149 0.71 3.25 12.62
CA GLN A 149 1.55 2.92 13.77
C GLN A 149 2.87 2.26 13.35
N THR A 150 2.91 1.60 12.18
CA THR A 150 4.06 0.83 11.72
C THR A 150 4.78 1.42 10.52
N VAL A 151 4.06 2.19 9.68
CA VAL A 151 4.62 2.86 8.51
C VAL A 151 4.15 4.30 8.35
N GLU A 152 4.91 5.05 7.59
CA GLU A 152 4.56 6.39 7.08
C GLU A 152 4.56 6.36 5.55
N ILE A 153 3.73 7.19 4.94
CA ILE A 153 3.71 7.42 3.50
C ILE A 153 4.20 8.83 3.17
N ASP A 154 5.02 8.96 2.13
CA ASP A 154 5.30 10.27 1.53
C ASP A 154 4.27 10.55 0.44
N ARG A 155 3.30 11.43 0.75
CA ARG A 155 2.27 11.81 -0.21
C ARG A 155 2.78 12.70 -1.36
N GLN A 156 3.95 13.33 -1.21
CA GLN A 156 4.55 14.12 -2.29
C GLN A 156 5.26 13.22 -3.30
N ALA A 157 5.72 12.04 -2.87
CA ALA A 157 6.29 11.00 -3.71
C ALA A 157 5.25 9.93 -4.12
N THR A 158 3.94 10.23 -4.00
CA THR A 158 2.87 9.35 -4.46
C THR A 158 2.33 9.86 -5.79
N TYR A 159 2.32 8.99 -6.81
CA TYR A 159 1.87 9.35 -8.16
C TYR A 159 1.36 8.15 -8.95
N THR A 160 0.60 8.45 -10.00
CA THR A 160 0.25 7.47 -11.03
C THR A 160 1.26 7.58 -12.16
N VAL A 161 1.78 6.46 -12.64
CA VAL A 161 2.75 6.43 -13.73
C VAL A 161 2.15 7.03 -14.99
N ALA A 162 2.86 7.98 -15.61
CA ALA A 162 2.40 8.56 -16.85
C ALA A 162 2.63 7.58 -18.04
N ASP A 163 1.58 7.28 -18.77
CA ASP A 163 1.64 6.47 -19.98
C ASP A 163 1.13 7.27 -21.22
N PRO A 164 1.96 8.14 -21.80
CA PRO A 164 1.54 9.00 -22.90
C PRO A 164 1.23 8.22 -24.19
N HIS A 165 1.60 6.96 -24.27
CA HIS A 165 1.34 6.08 -25.43
C HIS A 165 0.17 5.11 -25.21
N ASP A 166 -0.48 5.20 -24.04
CA ASP A 166 -1.64 4.38 -23.68
C ASP A 166 -1.40 2.87 -23.85
N ARG A 167 -0.21 2.39 -23.40
CA ARG A 167 0.22 1.00 -23.52
C ARG A 167 -0.26 0.11 -22.38
N ILE A 168 -0.64 0.72 -21.23
CA ILE A 168 -1.15 0.04 -20.04
C ILE A 168 -2.61 0.44 -19.87
N LEU A 169 -3.49 -0.53 -19.62
CA LEU A 169 -4.92 -0.25 -19.40
C LEU A 169 -5.16 0.47 -18.07
N TYR A 170 -4.44 0.09 -17.04
CA TYR A 170 -4.56 0.66 -15.69
C TYR A 170 -3.18 1.13 -15.22
N GLU A 171 -2.91 2.43 -15.37
CA GLU A 171 -1.64 3.02 -15.02
C GLU A 171 -1.34 2.79 -13.53
N PRO A 172 -0.16 2.22 -13.20
CA PRO A 172 0.18 1.85 -11.83
C PRO A 172 0.24 3.04 -10.86
N LEU A 173 -0.21 2.80 -9.62
CA LEU A 173 -0.05 3.75 -8.53
C LEU A 173 1.24 3.45 -7.77
N VAL A 174 2.11 4.44 -7.65
CA VAL A 174 3.38 4.37 -6.91
C VAL A 174 3.26 5.14 -5.62
N ALA A 175 3.80 4.59 -4.53
CA ALA A 175 3.90 5.29 -3.26
C ALA A 175 5.20 4.94 -2.53
N LEU A 176 5.85 5.94 -1.94
CA LEU A 176 7.02 5.80 -1.09
C LEU A 176 6.58 5.64 0.37
N PHE A 177 7.05 4.58 1.00
CA PHE A 177 6.81 4.29 2.40
C PHE A 177 8.10 4.29 3.21
N ARG A 178 7.95 4.56 4.51
CA ARG A 178 9.01 4.44 5.49
C ARG A 178 8.52 3.66 6.70
N ALA A 179 9.30 2.69 7.16
CA ALA A 179 9.04 1.99 8.40
C ALA A 179 9.18 2.92 9.60
N ARG A 180 8.25 2.88 10.56
CA ARG A 180 8.39 3.61 11.81
C ARG A 180 9.36 2.90 12.71
N THR A 181 10.42 3.60 13.10
CA THR A 181 11.47 3.14 14.01
C THR A 181 11.72 4.18 15.09
N LEU A 182 12.52 3.84 16.11
CA LEU A 182 12.95 4.80 17.15
C LEU A 182 13.90 5.86 16.60
N ASN A 183 14.62 5.55 15.52
CA ASN A 183 15.49 6.48 14.82
C ASN A 183 15.04 6.59 13.35
N SER A 184 14.43 7.72 12.99
CA SER A 184 13.93 7.98 11.66
C SER A 184 15.01 8.08 10.58
N GLU A 185 16.25 8.43 10.95
CA GLU A 185 17.36 8.57 10.00
C GLU A 185 17.88 7.22 9.47
N THR A 186 17.62 6.14 10.21
CA THR A 186 18.00 4.77 9.83
C THR A 186 16.79 3.90 9.50
N ALA A 187 15.64 4.53 9.32
CA ALA A 187 14.41 3.82 9.00
C ALA A 187 14.49 3.25 7.58
N PHE A 188 14.02 2.02 7.42
CA PHE A 188 13.88 1.39 6.10
C PHE A 188 12.82 2.13 5.28
N THR A 189 13.18 2.52 4.07
CA THR A 189 12.29 3.10 3.06
C THR A 189 12.10 2.13 1.91
N PHE A 190 10.97 2.21 1.23
CA PHE A 190 10.68 1.34 0.08
C PHE A 190 9.54 1.92 -0.77
N LYS A 191 9.60 1.67 -2.06
CA LYS A 191 8.49 1.99 -2.98
C LYS A 191 7.61 0.80 -3.24
N LEU A 192 6.31 1.03 -3.26
CA LEU A 192 5.33 0.07 -3.74
C LEU A 192 4.72 0.55 -5.05
N VAL A 193 4.72 -0.34 -6.04
CA VAL A 193 4.08 -0.14 -7.35
C VAL A 193 2.88 -1.06 -7.42
N ASN A 194 1.68 -0.49 -7.31
CA ASN A 194 0.41 -1.22 -7.31
C ASN A 194 -0.07 -1.40 -8.75
N VAL A 195 -0.09 -2.65 -9.22
CA VAL A 195 -0.34 -3.01 -10.62
C VAL A 195 -1.59 -3.86 -10.80
N HIS A 196 -2.25 -3.67 -11.96
CA HIS A 196 -3.28 -4.58 -12.46
C HIS A 196 -3.20 -4.61 -13.98
N LEU A 197 -2.68 -5.71 -14.52
CA LEU A 197 -2.51 -5.87 -15.97
C LEU A 197 -3.79 -6.39 -16.62
N ASP A 198 -4.03 -5.91 -17.85
CA ASP A 198 -5.14 -6.37 -18.67
C ASP A 198 -4.99 -7.87 -19.01
N PRO A 199 -5.95 -8.72 -18.64
CA PRO A 199 -5.89 -10.14 -18.95
C PRO A 199 -5.94 -10.44 -20.48
N ILE A 200 -6.34 -9.46 -21.31
CA ILE A 200 -6.40 -9.61 -22.77
C ILE A 200 -5.04 -9.29 -23.40
N ASN A 201 -4.31 -8.30 -22.86
CA ASN A 201 -3.07 -7.80 -23.44
C ASN A 201 -1.86 -8.04 -22.51
N THR A 202 -1.91 -9.04 -21.67
CA THR A 202 -0.94 -9.30 -20.60
C THR A 202 0.52 -9.29 -21.07
N SER A 203 0.83 -9.92 -22.22
CA SER A 203 2.22 -10.01 -22.71
C SER A 203 2.79 -8.65 -23.10
N GLU A 204 1.98 -7.77 -23.68
CA GLU A 204 2.40 -6.42 -24.08
C GLU A 204 2.56 -5.55 -22.83
N GLU A 205 1.61 -5.63 -21.90
CA GLU A 205 1.67 -4.87 -20.66
C GLU A 205 2.80 -5.32 -19.73
N LEU A 206 3.12 -6.63 -19.66
CA LEU A 206 4.32 -7.12 -18.97
C LEU A 206 5.61 -6.54 -19.54
N SER A 207 5.71 -6.43 -20.88
CA SER A 207 6.86 -5.78 -21.50
C SER A 207 6.96 -4.31 -21.11
N THR A 208 5.83 -3.61 -21.09
CA THR A 208 5.76 -2.19 -20.69
C THR A 208 6.05 -2.01 -19.20
N LEU A 209 5.68 -2.97 -18.35
CA LEU A 209 5.92 -2.93 -16.92
C LEU A 209 7.42 -2.89 -16.56
N HIS A 210 8.28 -3.43 -17.42
CA HIS A 210 9.72 -3.25 -17.28
C HIS A 210 10.15 -1.78 -17.42
N ASP A 211 9.57 -1.06 -18.38
CA ASP A 211 9.83 0.37 -18.57
C ASP A 211 9.34 1.14 -17.33
N VAL A 212 8.16 0.79 -16.81
CA VAL A 212 7.62 1.36 -15.55
C VAL A 212 8.58 1.16 -14.39
N TYR A 213 9.04 -0.08 -14.18
CA TYR A 213 10.01 -0.39 -13.11
C TYR A 213 11.28 0.45 -13.24
N SER A 214 11.81 0.54 -14.45
CA SER A 214 13.04 1.29 -14.73
C SER A 214 12.89 2.78 -14.42
N VAL A 215 11.73 3.38 -14.74
CA VAL A 215 11.43 4.78 -14.42
C VAL A 215 11.30 4.98 -12.92
N VAL A 216 10.60 4.07 -12.22
CA VAL A 216 10.37 4.18 -10.77
C VAL A 216 11.67 4.08 -9.98
N VAL A 217 12.59 3.18 -10.38
CA VAL A 217 13.92 3.05 -9.75
C VAL A 217 14.81 4.27 -10.03
N ALA A 218 14.68 4.86 -11.22
CA ALA A 218 15.47 6.03 -11.63
C ALA A 218 14.91 7.37 -11.11
N ASP A 219 13.86 7.35 -10.30
CA ASP A 219 13.19 8.55 -9.80
C ASP A 219 14.12 9.41 -8.92
N VAL A 220 13.72 10.67 -8.70
CA VAL A 220 14.54 11.69 -8.03
C VAL A 220 14.89 11.37 -6.58
N ASP A 221 14.07 10.57 -5.90
CA ASP A 221 14.32 10.12 -4.52
C ASP A 221 15.38 9.01 -4.42
N GLN A 222 15.75 8.40 -5.55
CA GLN A 222 16.77 7.34 -5.67
C GLN A 222 16.52 6.14 -4.74
N GLU A 223 15.24 5.86 -4.41
CA GLU A 223 14.87 4.67 -3.66
C GLU A 223 14.96 3.44 -4.56
N ASP A 224 15.81 2.48 -4.18
CA ASP A 224 16.07 1.27 -4.95
C ASP A 224 15.38 0.01 -4.39
N ASP A 225 14.81 0.10 -3.19
CA ASP A 225 13.95 -0.95 -2.64
C ASP A 225 12.53 -0.84 -3.21
N VAL A 226 12.34 -1.29 -4.45
CA VAL A 226 11.09 -1.18 -5.21
C VAL A 226 10.41 -2.54 -5.33
N LEU A 227 9.15 -2.62 -4.88
CA LEU A 227 8.31 -3.81 -4.96
C LEU A 227 7.12 -3.56 -5.90
N LEU A 228 7.02 -4.39 -6.94
CA LEU A 228 5.80 -4.46 -7.75
C LEU A 228 4.87 -5.50 -7.14
N LEU A 229 3.63 -5.11 -6.90
CA LEU A 229 2.63 -5.99 -6.30
C LEU A 229 1.25 -5.72 -6.91
N GLY A 230 0.45 -6.76 -7.06
CA GLY A 230 -0.87 -6.61 -7.68
C GLY A 230 -1.33 -7.84 -8.44
N ASN A 231 -2.20 -7.60 -9.41
CA ASN A 231 -2.68 -8.61 -10.34
C ASN A 231 -1.91 -8.52 -11.66
N PHE A 232 -1.01 -9.47 -11.89
CA PHE A 232 -0.21 -9.52 -13.11
C PHE A 232 -0.90 -10.24 -14.28
N SER A 233 -2.11 -10.76 -14.08
CA SER A 233 -2.90 -11.47 -15.09
C SER A 233 -2.15 -12.59 -15.83
N THR A 234 -1.09 -13.13 -15.24
CA THR A 234 -0.28 -14.24 -15.75
C THR A 234 -0.10 -15.31 -14.68
N ASP A 235 0.36 -16.49 -15.07
CA ASP A 235 0.71 -17.53 -14.12
C ASP A 235 2.09 -17.27 -13.47
N THR A 236 2.41 -18.08 -12.47
CA THR A 236 3.66 -17.95 -11.72
C THR A 236 4.88 -18.12 -12.63
N ASN A 237 4.85 -19.05 -13.57
CA ASN A 237 5.98 -19.30 -14.49
C ASN A 237 6.20 -18.11 -15.41
N GLY A 238 5.14 -17.56 -16.00
CA GLY A 238 5.24 -16.36 -16.84
C GLY A 238 5.80 -15.16 -16.09
N LEU A 239 5.42 -14.99 -14.81
CA LEU A 239 5.96 -13.92 -13.99
C LEU A 239 7.43 -14.15 -13.64
N PHE A 240 7.83 -15.40 -13.34
CA PHE A 240 9.24 -15.76 -13.11
C PHE A 240 10.11 -15.55 -14.34
N ASP A 241 9.65 -15.99 -15.51
CA ASP A 241 10.37 -15.84 -16.76
C ASP A 241 10.56 -14.37 -17.11
N TRP A 242 9.51 -13.57 -16.91
CA TRP A 242 9.57 -12.13 -17.09
C TRP A 242 10.56 -11.48 -16.12
N GLY A 243 10.44 -11.73 -14.82
CA GLY A 243 11.32 -11.17 -13.81
C GLY A 243 12.79 -11.50 -14.04
N ASN A 244 13.10 -12.77 -14.33
CA ASN A 244 14.45 -13.23 -14.63
C ASN A 244 15.06 -12.56 -15.86
N SER A 245 14.23 -12.26 -16.88
CA SER A 245 14.69 -11.59 -18.10
C SER A 245 15.18 -10.16 -17.85
N PHE A 246 14.70 -9.52 -16.78
CA PHE A 246 15.00 -8.13 -16.43
C PHE A 246 15.75 -7.96 -15.11
N GLY A 247 16.15 -9.06 -14.47
CA GLY A 247 16.84 -9.02 -13.17
C GLY A 247 15.96 -8.66 -12.00
N ILE A 248 14.63 -8.69 -12.18
CA ILE A 248 13.63 -8.48 -11.13
C ILE A 248 13.32 -9.83 -10.50
N GLN A 249 13.53 -9.97 -9.19
CA GLN A 249 13.33 -11.25 -8.52
C GLN A 249 11.89 -11.39 -8.02
N PRO A 250 11.14 -12.39 -8.50
CA PRO A 250 9.87 -12.74 -7.90
C PRO A 250 10.09 -13.28 -6.49
N THR A 251 9.43 -12.68 -5.51
CA THR A 251 9.58 -13.04 -4.09
C THR A 251 8.66 -14.18 -3.66
N HIS A 252 7.73 -14.60 -4.52
CA HIS A 252 6.71 -15.59 -4.17
C HIS A 252 6.91 -16.88 -4.94
N GLN A 253 7.11 -17.99 -4.19
CA GLN A 253 7.30 -19.32 -4.76
C GLN A 253 6.10 -20.26 -4.53
N HIS A 254 5.01 -19.82 -3.88
CA HIS A 254 3.88 -20.66 -3.55
C HIS A 254 2.55 -20.01 -3.90
N THR A 255 1.78 -20.67 -4.73
CA THR A 255 0.35 -20.41 -4.93
C THR A 255 -0.42 -21.06 -3.81
N THR A 256 -1.13 -20.29 -3.00
CA THR A 256 -2.18 -20.86 -2.14
C THR A 256 -3.37 -21.20 -3.04
N ALA A 257 -3.64 -22.49 -3.18
CA ALA A 257 -4.81 -23.01 -3.90
C ALA A 257 -6.10 -22.72 -3.11
#